data_b66ab2053514cc2689a064a707f64fae
#
_entry.id   b66ab2053514cc2689a064a707f64fae
#
_cell.length_a   1.000
_cell.length_b   1.000
_cell.length_c   1.000
_cell.angle_alpha   90.00
_cell.angle_beta   90.00
_cell.angle_gamma   90.00
#
_symmetry.space_group_name_H-M   'P 1'
#
loop_
_entity.id
_entity.type
_entity.pdbx_description
1 polymer ?
#
loop_
_entity_poly.entity_id
_entity_poly.type
_entity_poly.pdbx_seq_one_letter_code
_entity_poly.pdbx_strand_id
1 'polypeptide(L)'
;MLSSFTAIDVDAPIILTLTRISNNEAPYIIYDTKGVYTSKFTAEVDRKSGTLKISERNDPKRESVTEVKVFFSELTDINIAKADVTIKGILESQLLDIYISNDANLVADIDVLDLMIFASGKSRIILTGSTHYQTANISTAEYDASRLETISTITEASHNAIVKVDAVERLEAKTS
;
A
#
# COMPACT_ATOMS: atom_id res chain seq x y z
N MET A 1 -13.58 9.18 14.41
CA MET A 1 -12.87 8.05 15.01
C MET A 1 -13.29 6.78 14.30
N LEU A 2 -12.37 5.87 14.06
CA LEU A 2 -12.62 4.56 13.47
C LEU A 2 -12.52 3.47 14.56
N SER A 3 -13.14 2.30 14.29
CA SER A 3 -12.79 1.08 15.04
C SER A 3 -11.36 0.66 14.69
N SER A 4 -10.70 -0.11 15.57
CA SER A 4 -9.37 -0.65 15.28
C SER A 4 -9.39 -1.52 14.02
N PHE A 5 -8.33 -1.44 13.22
CA PHE A 5 -8.12 -2.22 12.01
C PHE A 5 -6.64 -2.50 11.84
N THR A 6 -6.30 -3.58 11.15
CA THR A 6 -4.94 -3.97 10.78
C THR A 6 -4.76 -4.16 9.28
N ALA A 7 -5.86 -4.09 8.53
CA ALA A 7 -5.86 -4.15 7.08
C ALA A 7 -6.54 -2.92 6.47
N ILE A 8 -6.06 -2.49 5.31
CA ILE A 8 -6.67 -1.43 4.52
C ILE A 8 -6.95 -1.92 3.09
N ASP A 9 -8.14 -1.62 2.60
CA ASP A 9 -8.59 -1.95 1.24
C ASP A 9 -9.11 -0.67 0.56
N VAL A 10 -8.39 -0.24 -0.48
CA VAL A 10 -8.65 1.02 -1.19
C VAL A 10 -8.94 0.74 -2.66
N ASP A 11 -10.17 1.00 -3.07
CA ASP A 11 -10.58 1.01 -4.49
C ASP A 11 -11.17 2.38 -4.85
N ALA A 12 -10.28 3.34 -5.01
CA ALA A 12 -10.68 4.73 -5.24
C ALA A 12 -9.55 5.53 -5.91
N PRO A 13 -9.88 6.46 -6.83
CA PRO A 13 -8.90 7.36 -7.47
C PRO A 13 -8.60 8.55 -6.54
N ILE A 14 -7.92 8.30 -5.44
CA ILE A 14 -7.65 9.27 -4.36
C ILE A 14 -6.16 9.45 -4.11
N ILE A 15 -5.81 10.56 -3.46
CA ILE A 15 -4.50 10.76 -2.85
C ILE A 15 -4.64 10.39 -1.36
N LEU A 16 -3.94 9.34 -0.94
CA LEU A 16 -4.02 8.79 0.41
C LEU A 16 -2.69 8.95 1.14
N THR A 17 -2.74 9.56 2.31
CA THR A 17 -1.62 9.59 3.24
C THR A 17 -1.95 8.71 4.44
N LEU A 18 -1.11 7.71 4.71
CA LEU A 18 -1.17 6.88 5.89
C LEU A 18 -0.14 7.37 6.91
N THR A 19 -0.53 7.56 8.15
CA THR A 19 0.36 8.00 9.22
C THR A 19 0.18 7.10 10.44
N ARG A 20 1.28 6.53 10.92
CA ARG A 20 1.24 5.72 12.13
C ARG A 20 1.10 6.61 13.36
N ILE A 21 0.23 6.21 14.27
CA ILE A 21 0.03 6.82 15.59
C ILE A 21 0.38 5.81 16.68
N SER A 22 0.43 6.27 17.93
CA SER A 22 0.66 5.41 19.09
C SER A 22 -0.46 4.37 19.23
N ASN A 23 -0.13 3.17 19.71
CA ASN A 23 -1.10 2.10 19.97
C ASN A 23 -2.14 2.48 21.05
N ASN A 24 -1.90 3.54 21.81
CA ASN A 24 -2.83 4.07 22.79
C ASN A 24 -3.82 5.09 22.22
N GLU A 25 -3.68 5.44 20.96
CA GLU A 25 -4.55 6.39 20.26
C GLU A 25 -5.55 5.65 19.38
N ALA A 26 -6.79 6.14 19.34
CA ALA A 26 -7.80 5.58 18.48
C ALA A 26 -7.55 5.99 17.01
N PRO A 27 -7.62 5.07 16.04
CA PRO A 27 -7.46 5.40 14.63
C PRO A 27 -8.56 6.34 14.14
N TYR A 28 -8.21 7.19 13.20
CA TYR A 28 -9.16 8.13 12.60
C TYR A 28 -8.83 8.47 11.15
N ILE A 29 -9.80 9.05 10.47
CA ILE A 29 -9.70 9.48 9.07
C ILE A 29 -10.11 10.95 8.93
N ILE A 30 -9.41 11.66 8.07
CA ILE A 30 -9.75 13.01 7.60
C ILE A 30 -9.77 12.96 6.08
N TYR A 31 -10.78 13.51 5.45
CA TYR A 31 -10.86 13.56 3.98
C TYR A 31 -11.48 14.86 3.49
N ASP A 32 -11.09 15.24 2.28
CA ASP A 32 -11.59 16.41 1.56
C ASP A 32 -11.95 16.00 0.12
N THR A 33 -13.23 15.95 -0.16
CA THR A 33 -13.77 15.62 -1.48
C THR A 33 -13.75 16.79 -2.46
N LYS A 34 -13.15 17.93 -2.08
CA LYS A 34 -13.08 19.16 -2.87
C LYS A 34 -14.46 19.69 -3.31
N GLY A 35 -15.46 19.51 -2.45
CA GLY A 35 -16.83 19.95 -2.71
C GLY A 35 -17.64 19.06 -3.65
N VAL A 36 -17.13 17.91 -4.03
CA VAL A 36 -17.84 16.95 -4.91
C VAL A 36 -18.66 15.97 -4.09
N TYR A 37 -19.94 16.26 -3.91
CA TYR A 37 -20.86 15.42 -3.13
C TYR A 37 -21.37 14.19 -3.87
N THR A 38 -21.20 14.15 -5.19
CA THR A 38 -21.64 13.02 -6.04
C THR A 38 -20.62 11.88 -6.14
N SER A 39 -19.44 12.08 -5.58
CA SER A 39 -18.34 11.10 -5.62
C SER A 39 -18.66 9.79 -4.90
N LYS A 40 -19.66 9.79 -4.00
CA LYS A 40 -20.01 8.65 -3.15
C LYS A 40 -18.78 8.08 -2.42
N PHE A 41 -17.96 8.97 -1.89
CA PHE A 41 -16.84 8.56 -1.04
C PHE A 41 -17.37 7.83 0.21
N THR A 42 -16.81 6.66 0.47
CA THR A 42 -17.10 5.88 1.68
C THR A 42 -15.82 5.42 2.34
N ALA A 43 -15.80 5.42 3.66
CA ALA A 43 -14.70 4.88 4.45
C ALA A 43 -15.27 4.21 5.70
N GLU A 44 -15.23 2.89 5.75
CA GLU A 44 -15.85 2.10 6.81
C GLU A 44 -14.94 0.95 7.26
N VAL A 45 -14.93 0.66 8.56
CA VAL A 45 -14.22 -0.50 9.09
C VAL A 45 -15.16 -1.69 9.15
N ASP A 46 -14.82 -2.72 8.39
CA ASP A 46 -15.43 -4.04 8.54
C ASP A 46 -14.87 -4.71 9.81
N ARG A 47 -15.68 -4.71 10.86
CA ARG A 47 -15.27 -5.25 12.17
C ARG A 47 -15.01 -6.75 12.21
N LYS A 48 -15.54 -7.50 11.24
CA LYS A 48 -15.32 -8.96 11.17
C LYS A 48 -13.94 -9.29 10.64
N SER A 49 -13.49 -8.55 9.63
CA SER A 49 -12.17 -8.75 9.01
C SER A 49 -11.09 -7.83 9.59
N GLY A 50 -11.45 -6.80 10.38
CA GLY A 50 -10.51 -5.78 10.82
C GLY A 50 -9.96 -4.93 9.68
N THR A 51 -10.74 -4.70 8.61
CA THR A 51 -10.31 -4.01 7.39
C THR A 51 -10.98 -2.64 7.27
N LEU A 52 -10.19 -1.58 7.12
CA LEU A 52 -10.70 -0.28 6.69
C LEU A 52 -10.90 -0.31 5.17
N LYS A 53 -12.14 -0.22 4.72
CA LYS A 53 -12.51 -0.15 3.30
C LYS A 53 -12.75 1.29 2.89
N ILE A 54 -12.03 1.73 1.85
CA ILE A 54 -12.17 3.06 1.26
C ILE A 54 -12.57 2.89 -0.21
N SER A 55 -13.68 3.48 -0.60
CA SER A 55 -14.13 3.50 -1.99
C SER A 55 -14.67 4.84 -2.41
N GLU A 56 -14.48 5.15 -3.69
CA GLU A 56 -15.04 6.34 -4.31
C GLU A 56 -15.38 6.04 -5.76
N ARG A 57 -16.51 6.56 -6.23
CA ARG A 57 -16.91 6.41 -7.63
C ARG A 57 -15.94 7.18 -8.52
N ASN A 58 -15.40 6.52 -9.54
CA ASN A 58 -14.63 7.18 -10.58
C ASN A 58 -15.57 8.08 -11.42
N ASP A 59 -15.28 9.37 -11.49
CA ASP A 59 -15.95 10.34 -12.38
C ASP A 59 -14.90 10.96 -13.31
N PRO A 60 -14.88 10.58 -14.60
CA PRO A 60 -13.90 11.10 -15.56
C PRO A 60 -14.05 12.60 -15.87
N LYS A 61 -15.16 13.23 -15.45
CA LYS A 61 -15.37 14.67 -15.61
C LYS A 61 -14.86 15.47 -14.41
N ARG A 62 -14.37 14.79 -13.37
CA ARG A 62 -13.90 15.43 -12.16
C ARG A 62 -12.50 15.99 -12.37
N GLU A 63 -12.33 17.29 -12.14
CA GLU A 63 -11.04 17.99 -12.25
C GLU A 63 -10.19 17.89 -10.97
N SER A 64 -10.80 17.59 -9.82
CA SER A 64 -10.15 17.52 -8.53
C SER A 64 -10.16 16.09 -7.95
N VAL A 65 -9.12 15.75 -7.20
CA VAL A 65 -8.97 14.44 -6.55
C VAL A 65 -9.28 14.55 -5.07
N THR A 66 -9.98 13.57 -4.52
CA THR A 66 -10.21 13.47 -3.07
C THR A 66 -8.88 13.21 -2.35
N GLU A 67 -8.61 14.03 -1.35
CA GLU A 67 -7.45 13.85 -0.46
C GLU A 67 -7.91 13.18 0.84
N VAL A 68 -7.20 12.13 1.23
CA VAL A 68 -7.53 11.33 2.42
C VAL A 68 -6.30 11.18 3.29
N LYS A 69 -6.47 11.35 4.60
CA LYS A 69 -5.45 11.06 5.61
C LYS A 69 -6.02 10.04 6.59
N VAL A 70 -5.35 8.91 6.72
CA VAL A 70 -5.70 7.86 7.66
C VAL A 70 -4.60 7.76 8.70
N PHE A 71 -5.00 7.74 9.95
CA PHE A 71 -4.13 7.58 11.09
C PHE A 71 -4.41 6.21 11.72
N PHE A 72 -3.37 5.37 11.77
CA PHE A 72 -3.47 3.98 12.15
C PHE A 72 -2.41 3.60 13.20
N SER A 73 -2.68 2.59 14.01
CA SER A 73 -1.71 2.06 14.99
C SER A 73 -0.90 0.89 14.43
N GLU A 74 -1.51 0.01 13.67
CA GLU A 74 -0.88 -1.19 13.11
C GLU A 74 -1.46 -1.49 11.73
N LEU A 75 -0.59 -1.95 10.79
CA LEU A 75 -0.99 -2.48 9.48
C LEU A 75 -0.18 -3.73 9.17
N THR A 76 -0.88 -4.79 8.78
CA THR A 76 -0.33 -6.06 8.30
C THR A 76 -0.71 -6.33 6.84
N ASP A 77 -1.78 -5.71 6.35
CA ASP A 77 -2.31 -5.94 5.01
C ASP A 77 -2.68 -4.61 4.34
N ILE A 78 -2.17 -4.41 3.14
CA ILE A 78 -2.42 -3.23 2.32
C ILE A 78 -2.87 -3.67 0.94
N ASN A 79 -4.12 -3.39 0.58
CA ASN A 79 -4.68 -3.62 -0.75
C ASN A 79 -5.06 -2.28 -1.38
N ILE A 80 -4.47 -1.95 -2.54
CA ILE A 80 -4.63 -0.66 -3.18
C ILE A 80 -4.94 -0.83 -4.66
N ALA A 81 -6.01 -0.19 -5.10
CA ALA A 81 -6.32 -0.02 -6.51
C ALA A 81 -6.64 1.45 -6.81
N LYS A 82 -6.11 1.99 -7.91
CA LYS A 82 -6.36 3.34 -8.45
C LYS A 82 -5.86 4.51 -7.61
N ALA A 83 -5.31 4.30 -6.43
CA ALA A 83 -4.91 5.36 -5.51
C ALA A 83 -3.42 5.68 -5.57
N ASP A 84 -3.07 6.92 -5.27
CA ASP A 84 -1.71 7.35 -4.97
C ASP A 84 -1.53 7.37 -3.45
N VAL A 85 -0.72 6.45 -2.93
CA VAL A 85 -0.55 6.23 -1.49
C VAL A 85 0.86 6.53 -1.02
N THR A 86 0.96 7.32 0.04
CA THR A 86 2.22 7.58 0.74
C THR A 86 2.07 7.21 2.21
N ILE A 87 2.97 6.39 2.73
CA ILE A 87 3.07 6.12 4.17
C ILE A 87 4.10 7.06 4.76
N LYS A 88 3.70 7.84 5.76
CA LYS A 88 4.57 8.76 6.49
C LYS A 88 5.14 8.11 7.74
N GLY A 89 6.46 8.24 7.90
CA GLY A 89 7.21 7.56 8.96
C GLY A 89 7.49 6.10 8.58
N ILE A 90 8.11 5.37 9.48
CA ILE A 90 8.49 3.97 9.28
C ILE A 90 7.29 3.08 9.66
N LEU A 91 6.87 2.24 8.72
CA LEU A 91 5.88 1.21 8.98
C LEU A 91 6.59 -0.03 9.55
N GLU A 92 6.42 -0.26 10.84
CA GLU A 92 6.96 -1.42 11.54
C GLU A 92 5.89 -2.51 11.66
N SER A 93 6.23 -3.74 11.27
CA SER A 93 5.36 -4.92 11.41
C SER A 93 6.18 -6.21 11.42
N GLN A 94 5.63 -7.28 11.98
CA GLN A 94 6.22 -8.62 11.84
C GLN A 94 5.96 -9.18 10.45
N LEU A 95 4.74 -9.00 9.94
CA LEU A 95 4.31 -9.42 8.61
C LEU A 95 3.69 -8.22 7.90
N LEU A 96 3.97 -8.07 6.61
CA LEU A 96 3.33 -7.08 5.77
C LEU A 96 3.03 -7.65 4.39
N ASP A 97 1.76 -7.75 4.06
CA ASP A 97 1.27 -8.15 2.75
C ASP A 97 0.78 -6.93 1.98
N ILE A 98 1.34 -6.71 0.78
CA ILE A 98 0.98 -5.59 -0.10
C ILE A 98 0.44 -6.14 -1.42
N TYR A 99 -0.79 -5.77 -1.73
CA TYR A 99 -1.46 -6.02 -3.02
C TYR A 99 -1.72 -4.68 -3.68
N ILE A 100 -1.21 -4.50 -4.90
CA ILE A 100 -1.39 -3.25 -5.64
C ILE A 100 -1.72 -3.49 -7.11
N SER A 101 -2.69 -2.74 -7.63
CA SER A 101 -3.19 -2.94 -8.98
C SER A 101 -3.79 -1.67 -9.60
N ASN A 102 -4.13 -1.74 -10.89
CA ASN A 102 -4.94 -0.73 -11.58
C ASN A 102 -4.40 0.71 -11.49
N ASP A 103 -3.19 0.92 -11.96
CA ASP A 103 -2.50 2.22 -12.01
C ASP A 103 -2.24 2.86 -10.63
N ALA A 104 -2.32 2.09 -9.54
CA ALA A 104 -2.04 2.59 -8.20
C ALA A 104 -0.54 2.77 -7.94
N ASN A 105 -0.21 3.70 -7.04
CA ASN A 105 1.16 3.96 -6.62
C ASN A 105 1.29 3.88 -5.11
N LEU A 106 2.41 3.33 -4.62
CA LEU A 106 2.75 3.25 -3.21
C LEU A 106 4.20 3.66 -2.98
N VAL A 107 4.39 4.58 -2.04
CA VAL A 107 5.72 4.95 -1.52
C VAL A 107 5.72 4.76 -0.01
N ALA A 108 6.65 3.97 0.51
CA ALA A 108 6.76 3.67 1.93
C ALA A 108 8.20 3.45 2.39
N ASP A 109 8.45 3.79 3.65
CA ASP A 109 9.62 3.39 4.42
C ASP A 109 9.18 2.33 5.44
N ILE A 110 9.82 1.16 5.45
CA ILE A 110 9.37 0.00 6.21
C ILE A 110 10.50 -0.61 7.05
N ASP A 111 10.12 -1.18 8.19
CA ASP A 111 10.94 -2.08 8.98
C ASP A 111 10.09 -3.31 9.37
N VAL A 112 10.21 -4.37 8.59
CA VAL A 112 9.36 -5.56 8.73
C VAL A 112 10.21 -6.82 8.72
N LEU A 113 9.71 -7.89 9.33
CA LEU A 113 10.41 -9.18 9.32
C LEU A 113 10.15 -9.92 8.01
N ASP A 114 8.90 -10.06 7.61
CA ASP A 114 8.47 -10.79 6.42
C ASP A 114 7.57 -9.92 5.55
N LEU A 115 7.97 -9.73 4.30
CA LEU A 115 7.32 -8.89 3.32
C LEU A 115 6.86 -9.69 2.12
N MET A 116 5.57 -9.62 1.80
CA MET A 116 5.00 -10.20 0.60
C MET A 116 4.38 -9.12 -0.28
N ILE A 117 4.71 -9.15 -1.58
CA ILE A 117 4.24 -8.16 -2.55
C ILE A 117 3.64 -8.84 -3.76
N PHE A 118 2.45 -8.38 -4.14
CA PHE A 118 1.79 -8.69 -5.40
C PHE A 118 1.45 -7.39 -6.10
N ALA A 119 2.07 -7.14 -7.25
CA ALA A 119 1.83 -5.93 -8.03
C ALA A 119 1.45 -6.26 -9.48
N SER A 120 0.43 -5.57 -9.99
CA SER A 120 -0.07 -5.76 -11.34
C SER A 120 -0.66 -4.46 -11.94
N GLY A 121 -1.04 -4.49 -13.21
CA GLY A 121 -1.88 -3.47 -13.82
C GLY A 121 -1.25 -2.08 -13.89
N LYS A 122 0.02 -1.96 -14.31
CA LYS A 122 0.78 -0.71 -14.43
C LYS A 122 0.98 0.05 -13.11
N SER A 123 0.85 -0.64 -12.01
CA SER A 123 1.10 -0.06 -10.69
C SER A 123 2.59 0.16 -10.43
N ARG A 124 2.89 0.99 -9.44
CA ARG A 124 4.26 1.29 -9.03
C ARG A 124 4.41 1.24 -7.52
N ILE A 125 5.45 0.55 -7.06
CA ILE A 125 5.81 0.47 -5.66
C ILE A 125 7.27 0.92 -5.48
N ILE A 126 7.50 1.81 -4.53
CA ILE A 126 8.84 2.21 -4.07
C ILE A 126 8.91 1.95 -2.57
N LEU A 127 9.82 1.05 -2.18
CA LEU A 127 10.07 0.75 -0.77
C LEU A 127 11.51 1.10 -0.39
N THR A 128 11.65 1.62 0.83
CA THR A 128 12.93 1.87 1.49
C THR A 128 12.89 1.28 2.90
N GLY A 129 14.05 1.20 3.57
CA GLY A 129 14.14 0.68 4.93
C GLY A 129 14.74 -0.72 5.00
N SER A 130 14.13 -1.62 5.75
CA SER A 130 14.65 -2.97 5.94
C SER A 130 13.57 -4.06 6.04
N THR A 131 13.94 -5.26 5.58
CA THR A 131 13.18 -6.50 5.83
C THR A 131 14.13 -7.69 5.90
N HIS A 132 13.79 -8.74 6.64
CA HIS A 132 14.60 -9.96 6.63
C HIS A 132 14.28 -10.80 5.39
N TYR A 133 13.00 -11.02 5.11
CA TYR A 133 12.55 -11.86 4.01
C TYR A 133 11.60 -11.09 3.11
N GLN A 134 11.85 -11.18 1.80
CA GLN A 134 11.00 -10.56 0.80
C GLN A 134 10.59 -11.58 -0.25
N THR A 135 9.29 -11.64 -0.54
CA THR A 135 8.74 -12.35 -1.69
C THR A 135 7.95 -11.37 -2.55
N ALA A 136 8.31 -11.20 -3.82
CA ALA A 136 7.69 -10.26 -4.71
C ALA A 136 7.23 -10.93 -6.01
N ASN A 137 5.93 -10.85 -6.32
CA ASN A 137 5.31 -11.32 -7.56
C ASN A 137 4.82 -10.10 -8.33
N ILE A 138 5.50 -9.76 -9.42
CA ILE A 138 5.29 -8.53 -10.16
C ILE A 138 4.88 -8.84 -11.60
N SER A 139 3.72 -8.34 -12.02
CA SER A 139 3.20 -8.52 -13.38
C SER A 139 2.71 -7.20 -13.95
N THR A 140 3.29 -6.76 -15.08
CA THR A 140 2.96 -5.46 -15.71
C THR A 140 3.07 -4.25 -14.79
N ALA A 141 3.94 -4.29 -13.79
CA ALA A 141 4.12 -3.25 -12.78
C ALA A 141 5.59 -2.91 -12.57
N GLU A 142 5.85 -1.81 -11.89
CA GLU A 142 7.20 -1.41 -11.48
C GLU A 142 7.36 -1.57 -9.97
N TYR A 143 8.38 -2.30 -9.55
CA TYR A 143 8.76 -2.47 -8.17
C TYR A 143 10.21 -2.02 -7.95
N ASP A 144 10.42 -0.96 -7.19
CA ASP A 144 11.72 -0.43 -6.84
C ASP A 144 11.97 -0.58 -5.34
N ALA A 145 12.74 -1.58 -4.99
CA ALA A 145 13.25 -1.85 -3.64
C ALA A 145 14.80 -1.79 -3.61
N SER A 146 15.41 -1.01 -4.51
CA SER A 146 16.86 -0.86 -4.58
C SER A 146 17.48 -0.19 -3.35
N ARG A 147 16.66 0.41 -2.48
CA ARG A 147 17.04 1.01 -1.20
C ARG A 147 16.38 0.33 0.00
N LEU A 148 15.88 -0.86 -0.20
CA LEU A 148 15.35 -1.73 0.85
C LEU A 148 16.41 -2.78 1.17
N GLU A 149 17.01 -2.71 2.35
CA GLU A 149 17.95 -3.72 2.81
C GLU A 149 17.21 -5.03 3.10
N THR A 150 17.63 -6.12 2.44
CA THR A 150 17.01 -7.43 2.64
C THR A 150 18.07 -8.51 2.90
N ILE A 151 17.76 -9.48 3.74
CA ILE A 151 18.61 -10.67 3.94
C ILE A 151 18.38 -11.64 2.79
N SER A 152 17.13 -11.97 2.50
CA SER A 152 16.76 -12.90 1.44
C SER A 152 15.61 -12.38 0.61
N THR A 153 15.77 -12.44 -0.71
CA THR A 153 14.77 -11.98 -1.68
C THR A 153 14.44 -13.11 -2.65
N ILE A 154 13.14 -13.37 -2.83
CA ILE A 154 12.58 -14.19 -3.91
C ILE A 154 11.68 -13.30 -4.74
N THR A 155 11.93 -13.22 -6.05
CA THR A 155 11.12 -12.41 -6.95
C THR A 155 10.74 -13.15 -8.21
N GLU A 156 9.50 -12.99 -8.64
CA GLU A 156 8.98 -13.44 -9.92
C GLU A 156 8.47 -12.23 -10.72
N ALA A 157 8.98 -12.05 -11.93
CA ALA A 157 8.62 -10.95 -12.82
C ALA A 157 8.04 -11.50 -14.12
N SER A 158 6.91 -10.94 -14.58
CA SER A 158 6.25 -11.34 -15.81
C SER A 158 5.64 -10.14 -16.55
N HIS A 159 5.37 -10.32 -17.85
CA HIS A 159 4.63 -9.36 -18.70
C HIS A 159 5.17 -7.91 -18.66
N ASN A 160 6.44 -7.70 -18.95
CA ASN A 160 7.11 -6.39 -18.93
C ASN A 160 7.20 -5.73 -17.55
N ALA A 161 7.21 -6.53 -16.47
CA ALA A 161 7.47 -6.02 -15.14
C ALA A 161 8.90 -5.47 -15.03
N ILE A 162 9.05 -4.39 -14.25
CA ILE A 162 10.36 -3.84 -13.89
C ILE A 162 10.56 -4.07 -12.41
N VAL A 163 11.61 -4.82 -12.05
CA VAL A 163 11.93 -5.15 -10.66
C VAL A 163 13.36 -4.75 -10.35
N LYS A 164 13.53 -3.94 -9.31
CA LYS A 164 14.82 -3.56 -8.75
C LYS A 164 14.85 -3.96 -7.29
N VAL A 165 15.65 -4.93 -6.96
CA VAL A 165 15.79 -5.48 -5.60
C VAL A 165 17.25 -5.63 -5.23
N ASP A 166 17.52 -5.66 -3.94
CA ASP A 166 18.80 -6.00 -3.35
C ASP A 166 18.65 -7.17 -2.38
N ALA A 167 19.73 -7.85 -2.06
CA ALA A 167 19.74 -8.90 -1.04
C ALA A 167 21.18 -9.12 -0.55
N VAL A 168 21.36 -9.18 0.78
CA VAL A 168 22.66 -9.35 1.40
C VAL A 168 23.17 -10.80 1.29
N GLU A 169 22.27 -11.81 1.46
CA GLU A 169 22.69 -13.21 1.53
C GLU A 169 22.14 -14.04 0.38
N ARG A 170 20.89 -13.85 -0.02
CA ARG A 170 20.23 -14.67 -1.04
C ARG A 170 19.32 -13.88 -1.95
N LEU A 171 19.54 -14.02 -3.25
CA LEU A 171 18.64 -13.54 -4.28
C LEU A 171 18.22 -14.70 -5.20
N GLU A 172 16.93 -14.93 -5.33
CA GLU A 172 16.34 -15.84 -6.31
C GLU A 172 15.38 -15.05 -7.19
N ALA A 173 15.65 -14.98 -8.49
CA ALA A 173 14.84 -14.24 -9.45
C ALA A 173 14.38 -15.17 -10.57
N LYS A 174 13.08 -15.13 -10.89
CA LYS A 174 12.46 -15.83 -12.02
C LYS A 174 11.78 -14.84 -12.94
N THR A 175 11.89 -15.08 -14.25
CA THR A 175 11.21 -14.30 -15.29
C THR A 175 10.44 -15.22 -16.22
N SER A 176 9.27 -14.76 -16.66
CA SER A 176 8.40 -15.52 -17.59
C SER A 176 7.74 -14.60 -18.61
#